data_73b5540b4f7ec240c96bb23c1bcb1773
#
_entry.id   73b5540b4f7ec240c96bb23c1bcb1773
#
_cell.length_a   1.000
_cell.length_b   1.000
_cell.length_c   1.000
_cell.angle_alpha   90.00
_cell.angle_beta   90.00
_cell.angle_gamma   90.00
#
_symmetry.space_group_name_H-M   'P 1'
#
loop_
_entity.id
_entity.type
_entity.pdbx_description
1 polymer ?
#
loop_
_entity_poly.entity_id
_entity_poly.type
_entity_poly.pdbx_seq_one_letter_code
_entity_poly.pdbx_strand_id
1 'polypeptide(L)'
;MRLYYEVARRAFRQQLAYRAAALAGVITNAAFGCFKALIFIALYRSQGGQSVGGYDVRDALTFVWLAQGMIAVAAIWGWYDIAQTITTGAVATDLSRPYDYFTFWYARDSGRAAAQMLLRGVPSLLIGALLFQLRFPTQPGQWVLFAVSIVLAVTVSFALRFLLNLGAFWWLDFRGIAGLWNLLVTLLSGFELPLVYFPDWLRGVCDVLPFRGIIQTPADIFLGKATGGAALALIGRQALWAAVLVMCAQLMVLVATRKVVIQGG
;
A
#
# COMPACT_ATOMS: atom_id res chain seq x y z
N MET A 1 20.13 -15.37 -1.98
CA MET A 1 19.71 -14.76 -0.68
C MET A 1 20.49 -13.48 -0.36
N ARG A 2 21.83 -13.50 -0.29
CA ARG A 2 22.65 -12.32 0.07
C ARG A 2 22.41 -11.10 -0.83
N LEU A 3 22.24 -11.29 -2.15
CA LEU A 3 21.94 -10.21 -3.09
C LEU A 3 20.68 -9.44 -2.71
N TYR A 4 19.55 -10.12 -2.53
CA TYR A 4 18.27 -9.48 -2.24
C TYR A 4 18.27 -8.75 -0.89
N TYR A 5 18.95 -9.30 0.12
CA TYR A 5 19.16 -8.61 1.39
C TYR A 5 19.93 -7.31 1.20
N GLU A 6 21.05 -7.31 0.44
CA GLU A 6 21.84 -6.10 0.21
C GLU A 6 21.07 -5.06 -0.64
N VAL A 7 20.23 -5.50 -1.58
CA VAL A 7 19.34 -4.61 -2.34
C VAL A 7 18.34 -3.94 -1.40
N ALA A 8 17.67 -4.69 -0.55
CA ALA A 8 16.73 -4.14 0.44
C ALA A 8 17.41 -3.18 1.40
N ARG A 9 18.57 -3.55 1.93
CA ARG A 9 19.39 -2.73 2.84
C ARG A 9 19.83 -1.41 2.19
N ARG A 10 20.25 -1.44 0.92
CA ARG A 10 20.63 -0.22 0.18
C ARG A 10 19.43 0.68 -0.05
N ALA A 11 18.29 0.13 -0.46
CA ALA A 11 17.05 0.87 -0.65
C ALA A 11 16.59 1.52 0.68
N PHE A 12 16.65 0.78 1.78
CA PHE A 12 16.37 1.31 3.11
C PHE A 12 17.27 2.52 3.45
N ARG A 13 18.60 2.36 3.31
CA ARG A 13 19.57 3.42 3.58
C ARG A 13 19.39 4.64 2.68
N GLN A 14 19.05 4.43 1.42
CA GLN A 14 18.76 5.50 0.47
C GLN A 14 17.62 6.39 0.96
N GLN A 15 16.53 5.79 1.48
CA GLN A 15 15.41 6.56 2.04
C GLN A 15 15.84 7.40 3.25
N LEU A 16 16.73 6.88 4.10
CA LEU A 16 17.25 7.61 5.26
C LEU A 16 18.11 8.83 4.88
N ALA A 17 18.67 8.85 3.68
CA ALA A 17 19.45 10.00 3.21
C ALA A 17 18.57 11.21 2.87
N TYR A 18 17.28 11.00 2.51
CA TYR A 18 16.35 12.06 2.11
C TYR A 18 15.48 12.57 3.27
N ARG A 19 16.10 12.93 4.41
CA ARG A 19 15.40 13.32 5.64
C ARG A 19 14.47 14.53 5.46
N ALA A 20 14.91 15.54 4.70
CA ALA A 20 14.09 16.73 4.45
C ALA A 20 12.81 16.39 3.68
N ALA A 21 12.88 15.55 2.65
CA ALA A 21 11.72 15.09 1.91
C ALA A 21 10.80 14.20 2.78
N ALA A 22 11.38 13.40 3.68
CA ALA A 22 10.60 12.62 4.64
C ALA A 22 9.83 13.53 5.60
N LEU A 23 10.48 14.56 6.15
CA LEU A 23 9.85 15.54 7.05
C LEU A 23 8.73 16.32 6.33
N ALA A 24 8.98 16.81 5.12
CA ALA A 24 7.95 17.47 4.31
C ALA A 24 6.73 16.54 4.10
N GLY A 25 6.98 15.25 3.83
CA GLY A 25 5.93 14.26 3.69
C GLY A 25 5.15 14.03 4.99
N VAL A 26 5.80 14.02 6.16
CA VAL A 26 5.11 13.92 7.46
C VAL A 26 4.22 15.14 7.70
N ILE A 27 4.71 16.36 7.41
CA ILE A 27 3.94 17.59 7.54
C ILE A 27 2.71 17.55 6.62
N THR A 28 2.88 17.14 5.36
CA THR A 28 1.78 17.00 4.41
C THR A 28 0.76 15.96 4.91
N ASN A 29 1.21 14.78 5.35
CA ASN A 29 0.32 13.75 5.90
C ASN A 29 -0.41 14.24 7.14
N ALA A 30 0.26 15.02 8.01
CA ALA A 30 -0.37 15.61 9.19
C ALA A 30 -1.47 16.62 8.81
N ALA A 31 -1.20 17.50 7.84
CA ALA A 31 -2.19 18.48 7.37
C ALA A 31 -3.43 17.79 6.79
N PHE A 32 -3.25 16.82 5.88
CA PHE A 32 -4.36 16.05 5.31
C PHE A 32 -5.05 15.16 6.35
N GLY A 33 -4.30 14.58 7.29
CA GLY A 33 -4.84 13.81 8.41
C GLY A 33 -5.74 14.66 9.30
N CYS A 34 -5.31 15.88 9.68
CA CYS A 34 -6.13 16.84 10.43
C CYS A 34 -7.38 17.25 9.65
N PHE A 35 -7.22 17.57 8.36
CA PHE A 35 -8.35 17.95 7.51
C PHE A 35 -9.42 16.84 7.45
N LYS A 36 -9.02 15.60 7.16
CA LYS A 36 -9.93 14.45 7.16
C LYS A 36 -10.53 14.19 8.55
N ALA A 37 -9.74 14.31 9.61
CA ALA A 37 -10.21 14.12 10.97
C ALA A 37 -11.31 15.12 11.33
N LEU A 38 -11.16 16.41 10.96
CA LEU A 38 -12.18 17.44 11.19
C LEU A 38 -13.48 17.15 10.42
N ILE A 39 -13.39 16.64 9.19
CA ILE A 39 -14.56 16.22 8.41
C ILE A 39 -15.31 15.09 9.15
N PHE A 40 -14.60 14.06 9.63
CA PHE A 40 -15.25 12.97 10.38
C PHE A 40 -15.84 13.46 11.70
N ILE A 41 -15.15 14.32 12.44
CA ILE A 41 -15.71 14.92 13.66
C ILE A 41 -17.01 15.67 13.37
N ALA A 42 -17.04 16.47 12.31
CA ALA A 42 -18.23 17.20 11.90
C ALA A 42 -19.36 16.25 11.49
N LEU A 43 -19.05 15.22 10.72
CA LEU A 43 -20.00 14.17 10.29
C LEU A 43 -20.65 13.49 11.49
N TYR A 44 -19.85 13.00 12.44
CA TYR A 44 -20.37 12.31 13.62
C TYR A 44 -21.16 13.24 14.54
N ARG A 45 -20.75 14.51 14.68
CA ARG A 45 -21.51 15.52 15.44
C ARG A 45 -22.89 15.79 14.81
N SER A 46 -22.98 15.89 13.49
CA SER A 46 -24.26 16.12 12.80
C SER A 46 -25.23 14.94 12.93
N GLN A 47 -24.72 13.73 13.20
CA GLN A 47 -25.51 12.52 13.42
C GLN A 47 -25.77 12.21 14.91
N GLY A 48 -25.56 13.20 15.81
CA GLY A 48 -25.75 12.99 17.25
C GLY A 48 -24.76 12.02 17.90
N GLY A 49 -23.58 11.80 17.29
CA GLY A 49 -22.53 10.92 17.83
C GLY A 49 -22.80 9.42 17.62
N GLN A 50 -23.80 9.05 16.83
CA GLN A 50 -24.12 7.65 16.59
C GLN A 50 -23.03 6.97 15.75
N SER A 51 -22.82 5.66 15.97
CA SER A 51 -21.91 4.86 15.17
C SER A 51 -22.49 4.63 13.77
N VAL A 52 -21.62 4.68 12.75
CA VAL A 52 -21.97 4.44 11.35
C VAL A 52 -21.23 3.20 10.87
N GLY A 53 -21.99 2.17 10.46
CA GLY A 53 -21.40 0.91 10.01
C GLY A 53 -20.52 0.20 11.05
N GLY A 54 -20.81 0.41 12.33
CA GLY A 54 -20.04 -0.16 13.45
C GLY A 54 -18.74 0.61 13.79
N TYR A 55 -18.49 1.76 13.13
CA TYR A 55 -17.40 2.67 13.47
C TYR A 55 -17.94 3.83 14.34
N ASP A 56 -17.27 4.12 15.45
CA ASP A 56 -17.45 5.36 16.19
C ASP A 56 -16.46 6.43 15.68
N VAL A 57 -16.56 7.65 16.22
CA VAL A 57 -15.67 8.75 15.82
C VAL A 57 -14.19 8.42 16.06
N ARG A 58 -13.86 7.72 17.15
CA ARG A 58 -12.48 7.33 17.47
C ARG A 58 -11.95 6.30 16.50
N ASP A 59 -12.79 5.37 16.05
CA ASP A 59 -12.44 4.40 15.01
C ASP A 59 -12.13 5.10 13.68
N ALA A 60 -13.00 6.05 13.27
CA ALA A 60 -12.81 6.83 12.06
C ALA A 60 -11.52 7.66 12.10
N LEU A 61 -11.24 8.33 13.21
CA LEU A 61 -10.02 9.11 13.42
C LEU A 61 -8.78 8.20 13.36
N THR A 62 -8.83 7.05 14.05
CA THR A 62 -7.72 6.08 14.02
C THR A 62 -7.48 5.55 12.62
N PHE A 63 -8.55 5.24 11.88
CA PHE A 63 -8.47 4.82 10.48
C PHE A 63 -7.77 5.87 9.61
N VAL A 64 -8.18 7.13 9.72
CA VAL A 64 -7.58 8.24 8.97
C VAL A 64 -6.06 8.29 9.19
N TRP A 65 -5.61 8.25 10.43
CA TRP A 65 -4.19 8.36 10.74
C TRP A 65 -3.39 7.12 10.34
N LEU A 66 -3.97 5.92 10.43
CA LEU A 66 -3.39 4.71 9.86
C LEU A 66 -3.25 4.82 8.33
N ALA A 67 -4.29 5.26 7.64
CA ALA A 67 -4.28 5.44 6.19
C ALA A 67 -3.21 6.46 5.76
N GLN A 68 -3.09 7.61 6.46
CA GLN A 68 -2.03 8.59 6.21
C GLN A 68 -0.63 7.99 6.39
N GLY A 69 -0.41 7.18 7.41
CA GLY A 69 0.85 6.48 7.63
C GLY A 69 1.17 5.46 6.51
N MET A 70 0.15 4.83 5.96
CA MET A 70 0.29 3.79 4.94
C MET A 70 0.56 4.31 3.53
N ILE A 71 0.28 5.59 3.21
CA ILE A 71 0.49 6.16 1.86
C ILE A 71 1.88 5.84 1.32
N ALA A 72 2.91 6.19 2.06
CA ALA A 72 4.28 6.01 1.64
C ALA A 72 4.77 4.56 1.81
N VAL A 73 4.26 3.85 2.81
CA VAL A 73 4.60 2.45 3.07
C VAL A 73 4.14 1.56 1.94
N ALA A 74 2.87 1.64 1.59
CA ALA A 74 2.28 0.88 0.48
C ALA A 74 2.55 1.50 -0.91
N ALA A 75 3.16 2.70 -0.96
CA ALA A 75 3.39 3.47 -2.20
C ALA A 75 2.13 3.54 -3.07
N ILE A 76 1.04 4.07 -2.49
CA ILE A 76 -0.27 4.13 -3.15
C ILE A 76 -0.20 4.86 -4.48
N TRP A 77 0.67 5.88 -4.58
CA TRP A 77 0.85 6.69 -5.78
C TRP A 77 2.30 6.69 -6.30
N GLY A 78 2.45 6.80 -7.62
CA GLY A 78 3.63 7.40 -8.23
C GLY A 78 4.91 6.56 -8.23
N TRP A 79 4.87 5.24 -8.38
CA TRP A 79 6.08 4.44 -8.55
C TRP A 79 6.07 3.77 -9.93
N TYR A 80 6.87 4.31 -10.85
CA TYR A 80 6.90 3.89 -12.26
C TYR A 80 8.33 3.63 -12.76
N ASP A 81 9.26 3.33 -11.86
CA ASP A 81 10.67 3.11 -12.19
C ASP A 81 10.83 2.00 -13.25
N ILE A 82 10.07 0.90 -13.13
CA ILE A 82 10.14 -0.21 -14.08
C ILE A 82 9.58 0.19 -15.44
N ALA A 83 8.44 0.88 -15.48
CA ALA A 83 7.87 1.36 -16.73
C ALA A 83 8.84 2.30 -17.46
N GLN A 84 9.57 3.13 -16.71
CA GLN A 84 10.60 4.00 -17.27
C GLN A 84 11.77 3.20 -17.86
N THR A 85 12.24 2.14 -17.20
CA THR A 85 13.30 1.28 -17.79
C THR A 85 12.82 0.56 -19.04
N ILE A 86 11.53 0.20 -19.12
CA ILE A 86 10.93 -0.43 -20.31
C ILE A 86 10.88 0.58 -21.47
N THR A 87 10.32 1.78 -21.25
CA THR A 87 10.17 2.80 -22.29
C THR A 87 11.50 3.34 -22.82
N THR A 88 12.55 3.32 -21.99
CA THR A 88 13.91 3.75 -22.40
C THR A 88 14.75 2.61 -22.99
N GLY A 89 14.25 1.36 -22.99
CA GLY A 89 15.01 0.19 -23.43
C GLY A 89 16.04 -0.32 -22.40
N ALA A 90 16.25 0.38 -21.28
CA ALA A 90 17.21 -0.02 -20.24
C ALA A 90 16.86 -1.37 -19.58
N VAL A 91 15.60 -1.79 -19.68
CA VAL A 91 15.10 -3.09 -19.17
C VAL A 91 15.85 -4.29 -19.75
N ALA A 92 16.39 -4.21 -20.99
CA ALA A 92 17.17 -5.28 -21.60
C ALA A 92 18.42 -5.63 -20.76
N THR A 93 19.10 -4.61 -20.21
CA THR A 93 20.22 -4.79 -19.29
C THR A 93 19.81 -5.44 -17.98
N ASP A 94 18.65 -5.07 -17.44
CA ASP A 94 18.15 -5.66 -16.19
C ASP A 94 17.74 -7.12 -16.37
N LEU A 95 17.12 -7.47 -17.49
CA LEU A 95 16.69 -8.83 -17.80
C LEU A 95 17.85 -9.76 -18.18
N SER A 96 19.01 -9.23 -18.63
CA SER A 96 20.20 -10.03 -18.93
C SER A 96 20.97 -10.48 -17.69
N ARG A 97 20.65 -9.93 -16.51
CA ARG A 97 21.35 -10.26 -15.26
C ARG A 97 20.84 -11.57 -14.65
N PRO A 98 21.72 -12.36 -13.98
CA PRO A 98 21.38 -13.67 -13.43
C PRO A 98 20.66 -13.57 -12.08
N TYR A 99 19.53 -12.87 -12.05
CA TYR A 99 18.66 -12.80 -10.86
C TYR A 99 17.18 -12.77 -11.27
N ASP A 100 16.31 -13.20 -10.36
CA ASP A 100 14.87 -13.09 -10.57
C ASP A 100 14.43 -11.63 -10.54
N TYR A 101 13.84 -11.15 -11.66
CA TYR A 101 13.50 -9.77 -11.89
C TYR A 101 12.45 -9.25 -10.90
N PHE A 102 11.40 -10.06 -10.63
CA PHE A 102 10.36 -9.70 -9.66
C PHE A 102 10.96 -9.59 -8.25
N THR A 103 11.70 -10.60 -7.82
CA THR A 103 12.28 -10.66 -6.46
C THR A 103 13.29 -9.53 -6.22
N PHE A 104 14.05 -9.12 -7.25
CA PHE A 104 14.96 -7.98 -7.15
C PHE A 104 14.20 -6.68 -6.84
N TRP A 105 13.17 -6.38 -7.60
CA TRP A 105 12.37 -5.19 -7.41
C TRP A 105 11.54 -5.23 -6.12
N TYR A 106 11.03 -6.41 -5.76
CA TYR A 106 10.34 -6.62 -4.48
C TYR A 106 11.26 -6.39 -3.28
N ALA A 107 12.49 -6.89 -3.31
CA ALA A 107 13.48 -6.65 -2.26
C ALA A 107 13.78 -5.15 -2.12
N ARG A 108 13.94 -4.44 -3.25
CA ARG A 108 14.13 -2.98 -3.28
C ARG A 108 12.94 -2.25 -2.66
N ASP A 109 11.72 -2.62 -3.04
CA ASP A 109 10.50 -2.00 -2.52
C ASP A 109 10.28 -2.32 -1.03
N SER A 110 10.58 -3.54 -0.59
CA SER A 110 10.48 -3.93 0.83
C SER A 110 11.43 -3.09 1.71
N GLY A 111 12.66 -2.86 1.26
CA GLY A 111 13.60 -1.97 1.94
C GLY A 111 13.10 -0.52 2.01
N ARG A 112 12.51 -0.02 0.91
CA ARG A 112 11.85 1.30 0.86
C ARG A 112 10.68 1.35 1.85
N ALA A 113 9.78 0.36 1.82
CA ALA A 113 8.59 0.31 2.67
C ALA A 113 8.95 0.29 4.16
N ALA A 114 9.97 -0.50 4.55
CA ALA A 114 10.47 -0.54 5.92
C ALA A 114 11.01 0.83 6.38
N ALA A 115 11.77 1.53 5.54
CA ALA A 115 12.23 2.88 5.84
C ALA A 115 11.06 3.87 5.95
N GLN A 116 10.08 3.81 5.03
CA GLN A 116 8.92 4.69 5.05
C GLN A 116 8.00 4.43 6.27
N MET A 117 7.93 3.20 6.76
CA MET A 117 7.23 2.91 8.01
C MET A 117 7.84 3.70 9.18
N LEU A 118 9.17 3.74 9.28
CA LEU A 118 9.87 4.49 10.34
C LEU A 118 9.83 6.00 10.12
N LEU A 119 9.96 6.46 8.87
CA LEU A 119 10.09 7.87 8.55
C LEU A 119 8.75 8.60 8.44
N ARG A 120 7.68 7.91 8.07
CA ARG A 120 6.34 8.51 7.84
C ARG A 120 5.22 7.74 8.53
N GLY A 121 5.22 6.41 8.49
CA GLY A 121 4.15 5.58 9.04
C GLY A 121 3.98 5.82 10.54
N VAL A 122 5.03 5.52 11.31
CA VAL A 122 5.03 5.72 12.77
C VAL A 122 4.87 7.19 13.15
N PRO A 123 5.60 8.16 12.57
CA PRO A 123 5.41 9.57 12.91
C PRO A 123 4.00 10.08 12.65
N SER A 124 3.37 9.72 11.53
CA SER A 124 1.97 10.11 11.26
C SER A 124 1.01 9.59 12.33
N LEU A 125 1.15 8.32 12.72
CA LEU A 125 0.30 7.74 13.75
C LEU A 125 0.53 8.39 15.13
N LEU A 126 1.79 8.72 15.47
CA LEU A 126 2.13 9.42 16.71
C LEU A 126 1.54 10.84 16.73
N ILE A 127 1.62 11.59 15.64
CA ILE A 127 0.99 12.92 15.54
C ILE A 127 -0.52 12.80 15.74
N GLY A 128 -1.15 11.81 15.09
CA GLY A 128 -2.58 11.54 15.29
C GLY A 128 -2.92 11.22 16.74
N ALA A 129 -2.09 10.42 17.42
CA ALA A 129 -2.29 10.07 18.82
C ALA A 129 -2.12 11.26 19.78
N LEU A 130 -1.23 12.21 19.44
CA LEU A 130 -1.02 13.43 20.23
C LEU A 130 -2.18 14.43 20.06
N LEU A 131 -2.76 14.51 18.87
CA LEU A 131 -3.82 15.47 18.54
C LEU A 131 -5.23 14.94 18.83
N PHE A 132 -5.41 13.63 18.74
CA PHE A 132 -6.73 12.98 18.84
C PHE A 132 -6.64 11.74 19.72
N GLN A 133 -7.76 11.36 20.32
CA GLN A 133 -7.84 10.14 21.13
C GLN A 133 -7.97 8.91 20.20
N LEU A 134 -6.86 8.42 19.67
CA LEU A 134 -6.86 7.24 18.82
C LEU A 134 -7.09 5.95 19.62
N ARG A 135 -7.60 4.92 18.94
CA ARG A 135 -7.78 3.58 19.48
C ARG A 135 -6.58 2.72 19.09
N PHE A 136 -5.92 2.11 20.08
CA PHE A 136 -4.79 1.21 19.88
C PHE A 136 -5.17 -0.23 20.22
N PRO A 137 -4.53 -1.22 19.59
CA PRO A 137 -4.68 -2.62 19.97
C PRO A 137 -4.29 -2.86 21.43
N THR A 138 -5.15 -3.55 22.17
CA THR A 138 -4.93 -3.89 23.58
C THR A 138 -4.27 -5.24 23.79
N GLN A 139 -4.39 -6.14 22.81
CA GLN A 139 -3.87 -7.50 22.88
C GLN A 139 -2.58 -7.65 22.06
N PRO A 140 -1.53 -8.32 22.59
CA PRO A 140 -0.29 -8.56 21.84
C PRO A 140 -0.51 -9.31 20.52
N GLY A 141 -1.43 -10.27 20.49
CA GLY A 141 -1.76 -11.01 19.27
C GLY A 141 -2.32 -10.14 18.15
N GLN A 142 -3.04 -9.08 18.47
CA GLN A 142 -3.56 -8.11 17.49
C GLN A 142 -2.42 -7.32 16.83
N TRP A 143 -1.38 -6.95 17.58
CA TRP A 143 -0.19 -6.32 17.02
C TRP A 143 0.59 -7.24 16.07
N VAL A 144 0.68 -8.54 16.40
CA VAL A 144 1.31 -9.53 15.51
C VAL A 144 0.52 -9.67 14.22
N LEU A 145 -0.81 -9.81 14.30
CA LEU A 145 -1.68 -9.92 13.12
C LEU A 145 -1.63 -8.64 12.28
N PHE A 146 -1.58 -7.47 12.90
CA PHE A 146 -1.41 -6.20 12.21
C PHE A 146 -0.05 -6.13 11.48
N ALA A 147 1.05 -6.51 12.13
CA ALA A 147 2.36 -6.54 11.49
C ALA A 147 2.40 -7.49 10.28
N VAL A 148 1.82 -8.69 10.40
CA VAL A 148 1.67 -9.63 9.27
C VAL A 148 0.85 -9.00 8.15
N SER A 149 -0.28 -8.36 8.49
CA SER A 149 -1.15 -7.69 7.52
C SER A 149 -0.43 -6.53 6.79
N ILE A 150 0.43 -5.77 7.47
CA ILE A 150 1.27 -4.73 6.83
C ILE A 150 2.23 -5.34 5.79
N VAL A 151 2.89 -6.44 6.12
CA VAL A 151 3.80 -7.12 5.18
C VAL A 151 3.03 -7.59 3.94
N LEU A 152 1.87 -8.21 4.14
CA LEU A 152 1.00 -8.64 3.04
C LEU A 152 0.45 -7.46 2.24
N ALA A 153 0.08 -6.35 2.90
CA ALA A 153 -0.38 -5.13 2.23
C ALA A 153 0.70 -4.55 1.31
N VAL A 154 1.96 -4.50 1.76
CA VAL A 154 3.10 -4.07 0.94
C VAL A 154 3.29 -5.04 -0.24
N THR A 155 3.17 -6.34 -0.02
CA THR A 155 3.31 -7.36 -1.08
C THR A 155 2.21 -7.21 -2.13
N VAL A 156 0.95 -7.10 -1.72
CA VAL A 156 -0.21 -6.91 -2.62
C VAL A 156 -0.04 -5.60 -3.41
N SER A 157 0.27 -4.50 -2.72
CA SER A 157 0.47 -3.20 -3.37
C SER A 157 1.64 -3.24 -4.36
N PHE A 158 2.77 -3.84 -3.99
CA PHE A 158 3.91 -3.97 -4.89
C PHE A 158 3.56 -4.81 -6.12
N ALA A 159 2.97 -5.99 -5.94
CA ALA A 159 2.64 -6.88 -7.06
C ALA A 159 1.67 -6.23 -8.06
N LEU A 160 0.67 -5.50 -7.56
CA LEU A 160 -0.25 -4.72 -8.38
C LEU A 160 0.47 -3.62 -9.18
N ARG A 161 1.35 -2.84 -8.52
CA ARG A 161 2.16 -1.79 -9.18
C ARG A 161 3.16 -2.39 -10.17
N PHE A 162 3.73 -3.54 -9.84
CA PHE A 162 4.65 -4.25 -10.73
C PHE A 162 3.95 -4.70 -12.01
N LEU A 163 2.76 -5.31 -11.91
CA LEU A 163 1.93 -5.67 -13.06
C LEU A 163 1.57 -4.46 -13.92
N LEU A 164 1.18 -3.36 -13.29
CA LEU A 164 0.90 -2.11 -14.00
C LEU A 164 2.12 -1.63 -14.78
N ASN A 165 3.30 -1.60 -14.15
CA ASN A 165 4.55 -1.17 -14.79
C ASN A 165 4.93 -2.06 -15.98
N LEU A 166 4.75 -3.38 -15.85
CA LEU A 166 5.01 -4.31 -16.96
C LEU A 166 4.08 -4.05 -18.15
N GLY A 167 2.90 -3.45 -17.94
CA GLY A 167 2.02 -3.02 -19.00
C GLY A 167 2.67 -2.09 -20.02
N ALA A 168 3.74 -1.37 -19.64
CA ALA A 168 4.51 -0.50 -20.53
C ALA A 168 5.15 -1.26 -21.72
N PHE A 169 5.25 -2.59 -21.68
CA PHE A 169 5.65 -3.39 -22.86
C PHE A 169 4.59 -3.41 -23.97
N TRP A 170 3.33 -3.09 -23.64
CA TRP A 170 2.20 -3.15 -24.59
C TRP A 170 1.58 -1.79 -24.87
N TRP A 171 1.71 -0.83 -23.94
CA TRP A 171 1.07 0.49 -24.04
C TRP A 171 2.10 1.58 -24.33
N LEU A 172 1.84 2.34 -25.41
CA LEU A 172 2.69 3.48 -25.79
C LEU A 172 2.54 4.66 -24.82
N ASP A 173 1.32 4.92 -24.35
CA ASP A 173 1.06 5.94 -23.32
C ASP A 173 0.66 5.27 -22.00
N PHE A 174 1.64 5.24 -21.10
CA PHE A 174 1.47 4.71 -19.76
C PHE A 174 0.81 5.70 -18.79
N ARG A 175 0.89 7.01 -19.06
CA ARG A 175 0.48 8.07 -18.11
C ARG A 175 -1.02 8.07 -17.84
N GLY A 176 -1.86 7.94 -18.88
CA GLY A 176 -3.30 7.88 -18.73
C GLY A 176 -3.76 6.69 -17.91
N ILE A 177 -3.18 5.52 -18.17
CA ILE A 177 -3.48 4.29 -17.42
C ILE A 177 -3.01 4.39 -15.97
N ALA A 178 -1.86 5.00 -15.72
CA ALA A 178 -1.34 5.24 -14.37
C ALA A 178 -2.26 6.16 -13.56
N GLY A 179 -2.85 7.19 -14.19
CA GLY A 179 -3.84 8.07 -13.55
C GLY A 179 -5.11 7.32 -13.12
N LEU A 180 -5.69 6.54 -14.03
CA LEU A 180 -6.85 5.69 -13.72
C LEU A 180 -6.54 4.67 -12.63
N TRP A 181 -5.36 4.04 -12.69
CA TRP A 181 -4.91 3.11 -11.69
C TRP A 181 -4.83 3.74 -10.30
N ASN A 182 -4.20 4.92 -10.17
CA ASN A 182 -4.10 5.64 -8.91
C ASN A 182 -5.49 5.93 -8.33
N LEU A 183 -6.46 6.32 -9.17
CA LEU A 183 -7.84 6.54 -8.74
C LEU A 183 -8.47 5.24 -8.20
N LEU A 184 -8.33 4.13 -8.91
CA LEU A 184 -8.88 2.83 -8.49
C LEU A 184 -8.26 2.36 -7.17
N VAL A 185 -6.94 2.40 -7.03
CA VAL A 185 -6.26 2.00 -5.78
C VAL A 185 -6.71 2.89 -4.63
N THR A 186 -6.75 4.20 -4.83
CA THR A 186 -7.13 5.18 -3.81
C THR A 186 -8.55 4.92 -3.30
N LEU A 187 -9.49 4.69 -4.21
CA LEU A 187 -10.90 4.48 -3.86
C LEU A 187 -11.13 3.09 -3.26
N LEU A 188 -10.71 2.02 -3.97
CA LEU A 188 -11.06 0.64 -3.63
C LEU A 188 -10.22 0.06 -2.46
N SER A 189 -9.11 0.70 -2.08
CA SER A 189 -8.35 0.31 -0.88
C SER A 189 -8.95 0.80 0.42
N GLY A 190 -9.88 1.76 0.36
CA GLY A 190 -10.40 2.46 1.53
C GLY A 190 -9.55 3.66 1.97
N PHE A 191 -8.56 4.09 1.17
CA PHE A 191 -7.66 5.18 1.57
C PHE A 191 -8.39 6.52 1.73
N GLU A 192 -9.30 6.88 0.81
CA GLU A 192 -10.05 8.14 0.92
C GLU A 192 -11.12 8.07 2.00
N LEU A 193 -11.86 6.96 2.02
CA LEU A 193 -12.99 6.74 2.90
C LEU A 193 -13.00 5.27 3.33
N PRO A 194 -13.13 4.95 4.62
CA PRO A 194 -13.33 3.57 5.07
C PRO A 194 -14.44 2.88 4.29
N LEU A 195 -14.20 1.65 3.84
CA LEU A 195 -15.15 0.92 2.99
C LEU A 195 -16.50 0.66 3.67
N VAL A 196 -16.57 0.77 5.00
CA VAL A 196 -17.80 0.66 5.77
C VAL A 196 -18.85 1.72 5.40
N TYR A 197 -18.42 2.88 4.87
CA TYR A 197 -19.32 3.95 4.42
C TYR A 197 -19.77 3.79 2.97
N PHE A 198 -19.26 2.78 2.27
CA PHE A 198 -19.67 2.51 0.89
C PHE A 198 -21.04 1.82 0.86
N PRO A 199 -21.85 2.03 -0.19
CA PRO A 199 -23.04 1.24 -0.39
C PRO A 199 -22.70 -0.25 -0.53
N ASP A 200 -23.63 -1.13 -0.15
CA ASP A 200 -23.37 -2.58 -0.01
C ASP A 200 -22.87 -3.23 -1.29
N TRP A 201 -23.37 -2.81 -2.45
CA TRP A 201 -22.91 -3.34 -3.74
C TRP A 201 -21.43 -3.01 -4.01
N LEU A 202 -20.99 -1.77 -3.69
CA LEU A 202 -19.60 -1.36 -3.93
C LEU A 202 -18.66 -1.98 -2.89
N ARG A 203 -19.12 -2.08 -1.64
CA ARG A 203 -18.39 -2.78 -0.58
C ARG A 203 -18.17 -4.24 -0.96
N GLY A 204 -19.21 -4.93 -1.50
CA GLY A 204 -19.09 -6.30 -2.00
C GLY A 204 -18.04 -6.44 -3.10
N VAL A 205 -17.94 -5.48 -4.02
CA VAL A 205 -16.89 -5.44 -5.04
C VAL A 205 -15.51 -5.29 -4.40
N CYS A 206 -15.35 -4.35 -3.46
CA CYS A 206 -14.09 -4.14 -2.75
C CYS A 206 -13.67 -5.38 -1.95
N ASP A 207 -14.64 -6.12 -1.39
CA ASP A 207 -14.39 -7.34 -0.62
C ASP A 207 -13.82 -8.48 -1.47
N VAL A 208 -14.19 -8.55 -2.75
CA VAL A 208 -13.66 -9.55 -3.68
C VAL A 208 -12.28 -9.15 -4.21
N LEU A 209 -12.04 -7.88 -4.48
CA LEU A 209 -10.83 -7.37 -5.11
C LEU A 209 -9.62 -7.30 -4.14
N PRO A 210 -8.37 -7.29 -4.66
CA PRO A 210 -7.16 -7.24 -3.83
C PRO A 210 -6.96 -5.90 -3.12
N PHE A 211 -7.58 -4.83 -3.58
CA PHE A 211 -7.31 -3.46 -3.13
C PHE A 211 -7.59 -3.25 -1.65
N ARG A 212 -8.68 -3.83 -1.11
CA ARG A 212 -9.00 -3.81 0.32
C ARG A 212 -7.83 -4.26 1.19
N GLY A 213 -7.04 -5.22 0.71
CA GLY A 213 -5.85 -5.73 1.40
C GLY A 213 -4.77 -4.69 1.65
N ILE A 214 -4.80 -3.52 1.00
CA ILE A 214 -3.74 -2.52 1.10
C ILE A 214 -3.94 -1.63 2.33
N ILE A 215 -5.14 -1.14 2.60
CA ILE A 215 -5.44 -0.20 3.69
C ILE A 215 -6.52 -0.73 4.64
N GLN A 216 -7.68 -1.12 4.12
CA GLN A 216 -8.83 -1.48 4.96
C GLN A 216 -8.54 -2.69 5.86
N THR A 217 -7.95 -3.75 5.31
CA THR A 217 -7.69 -4.98 6.09
C THR A 217 -6.71 -4.74 7.25
N PRO A 218 -5.53 -4.11 7.08
CA PRO A 218 -4.69 -3.72 8.21
C PRO A 218 -5.41 -2.85 9.24
N ALA A 219 -6.22 -1.90 8.78
CA ALA A 219 -6.97 -1.01 9.67
C ALA A 219 -8.05 -1.76 10.47
N ASP A 220 -8.81 -2.66 9.85
CA ASP A 220 -9.83 -3.49 10.53
C ASP A 220 -9.20 -4.34 11.64
N ILE A 221 -8.01 -4.91 11.38
CA ILE A 221 -7.25 -5.67 12.38
C ILE A 221 -6.77 -4.75 13.51
N PHE A 222 -6.18 -3.59 13.18
CA PHE A 222 -5.68 -2.65 14.17
C PHE A 222 -6.79 -2.12 15.08
N LEU A 223 -7.95 -1.80 14.52
CA LEU A 223 -9.12 -1.29 15.24
C LEU A 223 -9.86 -2.38 16.04
N GLY A 224 -9.52 -3.67 15.87
CA GLY A 224 -10.24 -4.77 16.48
C GLY A 224 -11.64 -5.00 15.88
N LYS A 225 -11.88 -4.48 14.65
CA LYS A 225 -13.14 -4.76 13.91
C LYS A 225 -13.16 -6.18 13.36
N ALA A 226 -11.99 -6.78 13.20
CA ALA A 226 -11.81 -8.20 12.92
C ALA A 226 -10.90 -8.81 13.99
N THR A 227 -11.39 -9.81 14.70
CA THR A 227 -10.67 -10.52 15.76
C THR A 227 -10.78 -12.03 15.57
N GLY A 228 -9.89 -12.81 16.19
CA GLY A 228 -9.93 -14.27 16.14
C GLY A 228 -9.98 -14.83 14.72
N GLY A 229 -10.95 -15.70 14.46
CA GLY A 229 -11.15 -16.34 13.14
C GLY A 229 -11.43 -15.35 12.01
N ALA A 230 -12.13 -14.24 12.28
CA ALA A 230 -12.39 -13.20 11.28
C ALA A 230 -11.10 -12.48 10.84
N ALA A 231 -10.19 -12.16 11.77
CA ALA A 231 -8.90 -11.59 11.44
C ALA A 231 -8.04 -12.55 10.62
N LEU A 232 -8.03 -13.84 10.99
CA LEU A 232 -7.32 -14.87 10.23
C LEU A 232 -7.88 -15.04 8.81
N ALA A 233 -9.20 -14.96 8.64
CA ALA A 233 -9.83 -15.00 7.31
C ALA A 233 -9.41 -13.79 6.44
N LEU A 234 -9.32 -12.59 7.01
CA LEU A 234 -8.84 -11.41 6.30
C LEU A 234 -7.36 -11.56 5.89
N ILE A 235 -6.51 -12.06 6.77
CA ILE A 235 -5.10 -12.35 6.48
C ILE A 235 -4.98 -13.44 5.42
N GLY A 236 -5.77 -14.51 5.52
CA GLY A 236 -5.81 -15.59 4.52
C GLY A 236 -6.18 -15.06 3.13
N ARG A 237 -7.15 -14.15 3.03
CA ARG A 237 -7.51 -13.49 1.78
C ARG A 237 -6.40 -12.57 1.25
N GLN A 238 -5.72 -11.80 2.12
CA GLN A 238 -4.55 -11.02 1.72
C GLN A 238 -3.44 -11.93 1.19
N ALA A 239 -3.15 -13.03 1.88
CA ALA A 239 -2.12 -13.99 1.47
C ALA A 239 -2.46 -14.67 0.14
N LEU A 240 -3.73 -15.03 -0.06
CA LEU A 240 -4.22 -15.57 -1.33
C LEU A 240 -4.01 -14.57 -2.48
N TRP A 241 -4.43 -13.31 -2.30
CA TRP A 241 -4.23 -12.28 -3.31
C TRP A 241 -2.74 -11.98 -3.55
N ALA A 242 -1.92 -11.94 -2.50
CA ALA A 242 -0.47 -11.80 -2.65
C ALA A 242 0.11 -12.93 -3.51
N ALA A 243 -0.26 -14.18 -3.25
CA ALA A 243 0.21 -15.34 -4.02
C ALA A 243 -0.27 -15.27 -5.48
N VAL A 244 -1.56 -14.99 -5.72
CA VAL A 244 -2.13 -14.87 -7.08
C VAL A 244 -1.42 -13.77 -7.86
N LEU A 245 -1.26 -12.58 -7.27
CA LEU A 245 -0.64 -11.44 -7.95
C LEU A 245 0.85 -11.66 -8.22
N VAL A 246 1.57 -12.29 -7.29
CA VAL A 246 2.98 -12.68 -7.50
C VAL A 246 3.09 -13.68 -8.65
N MET A 247 2.23 -14.69 -8.69
CA MET A 247 2.19 -15.65 -9.79
C MET A 247 1.88 -14.96 -11.13
N CYS A 248 0.88 -14.08 -11.18
CA CYS A 248 0.57 -13.30 -12.38
C CYS A 248 1.77 -12.43 -12.82
N ALA A 249 2.47 -11.82 -11.86
CA ALA A 249 3.64 -11.00 -12.13
C ALA A 249 4.79 -11.83 -12.74
N GLN A 250 5.08 -13.00 -12.19
CA GLN A 250 6.08 -13.92 -12.73
C GLN A 250 5.73 -14.40 -14.15
N LEU A 251 4.47 -14.79 -14.37
CA LEU A 251 4.00 -15.18 -15.69
C LEU A 251 4.10 -14.04 -16.70
N MET A 252 3.75 -12.82 -16.28
CA MET A 252 3.82 -11.64 -17.13
C MET A 252 5.27 -11.30 -17.51
N VAL A 253 6.23 -11.46 -16.59
CA VAL A 253 7.67 -11.30 -16.89
C VAL A 253 8.09 -12.29 -18.00
N LEU A 254 7.70 -13.57 -17.91
CA LEU A 254 8.02 -14.57 -18.93
C LEU A 254 7.47 -14.21 -20.32
N VAL A 255 6.29 -13.62 -20.37
CA VAL A 255 5.69 -13.15 -21.64
C VAL A 255 6.38 -11.87 -22.14
N ALA A 256 6.65 -10.93 -21.22
CA ALA A 256 7.27 -9.64 -21.54
C ALA A 256 8.69 -9.79 -22.10
N THR A 257 9.47 -10.71 -21.56
CA THR A 257 10.85 -10.98 -22.05
C THR A 257 10.91 -11.38 -23.53
N ARG A 258 9.85 -11.99 -24.05
CA ARG A 258 9.74 -12.35 -25.48
C ARG A 258 9.54 -11.14 -26.40
N LYS A 259 9.13 -10.00 -25.82
CA LYS A 259 8.91 -8.73 -26.58
C LYS A 259 10.11 -7.79 -26.56
N VAL A 260 11.14 -8.12 -25.82
CA VAL A 260 12.37 -7.32 -25.81
C VAL A 260 13.07 -7.49 -27.15
N VAL A 261 12.85 -6.55 -28.06
CA VAL A 261 13.62 -6.47 -29.31
C VAL A 261 14.94 -5.77 -28.96
N ILE A 262 16.03 -6.50 -29.10
CA ILE A 262 17.36 -5.93 -29.01
C ILE A 262 17.55 -5.05 -30.25
N GLN A 263 17.37 -3.74 -30.10
CA GLN A 263 17.75 -2.79 -31.15
C GLN A 263 19.27 -2.74 -31.19
N GLY A 264 19.87 -3.33 -32.21
CA GLY A 264 21.32 -3.30 -32.42
C GLY A 264 21.92 -4.64 -32.85
N GLY A 265 21.22 -5.43 -33.64
CA GLY A 265 21.75 -6.56 -34.39
C GLY A 265 21.71 -6.27 -35.86
#